data_721d198b4055ccdab439255d7bf974de
#
_entry.id   721d198b4055ccdab439255d7bf974de
#
_cell.length_a   1.000
_cell.length_b   1.000
_cell.length_c   1.000
_cell.angle_alpha   90.00
_cell.angle_beta   90.00
_cell.angle_gamma   90.00
#
_symmetry.space_group_name_H-M   'P 1'
#
loop_
_entity.id
_entity.type
_entity.pdbx_description
1 polymer ?
#
loop_
_entity_poly.entity_id
_entity_poly.type
_entity_poly.pdbx_seq_one_letter_code
_entity_poly.pdbx_strand_id
1 'polypeptide(L)'
;RENLGEYMHHIFEAIRDIAEEFEDVEVVYPVHMNPKVRETASEVFGSCPNVHMIEPLSYQPFVNLMARSYLIITDSGGMQEEAPSLGKPVLVVRKETERPEALQAGTVKLAGVERENIASLARELLTDRAAYDSMAKASNPYGDGKACEKILEALKWAENQSRKS
;
A
#
# COMPACT_ATOMS: atom_id res chain seq x y z
N ARG A 1 -3.20 8.16 -12.35
CA ARG A 1 -3.93 8.92 -13.40
C ARG A 1 -5.45 8.83 -13.23
N GLU A 2 -5.96 7.70 -12.70
CA GLU A 2 -7.41 7.46 -12.53
C GLU A 2 -8.04 8.33 -11.44
N ASN A 3 -7.30 8.71 -10.42
CA ASN A 3 -7.79 9.44 -9.25
C ASN A 3 -7.64 10.98 -9.35
N LEU A 4 -7.24 11.53 -10.51
CA LEU A 4 -7.12 12.98 -10.67
C LEU A 4 -8.51 13.66 -10.62
N GLY A 5 -8.63 14.74 -9.85
CA GLY A 5 -9.87 15.50 -9.66
C GLY A 5 -10.59 15.14 -8.36
N GLU A 6 -11.90 14.96 -8.39
CA GLU A 6 -12.76 14.76 -7.23
C GLU A 6 -12.35 13.58 -6.34
N TYR A 7 -11.98 12.45 -6.94
CA TYR A 7 -11.54 11.27 -6.17
C TYR A 7 -10.26 11.51 -5.37
N MET A 8 -9.35 12.35 -5.90
CA MET A 8 -8.13 12.71 -5.17
C MET A 8 -8.45 13.53 -3.92
N HIS A 9 -9.41 14.46 -4.01
CA HIS A 9 -9.90 15.22 -2.86
C HIS A 9 -10.49 14.28 -1.80
N HIS A 10 -11.38 13.37 -2.18
CA HIS A 10 -11.98 12.39 -1.25
C HIS A 10 -10.93 11.54 -0.55
N ILE A 11 -9.92 11.05 -1.30
CA ILE A 11 -8.83 10.24 -0.72
C ILE A 11 -8.02 11.07 0.28
N PHE A 12 -7.64 12.29 -0.08
CA PHE A 12 -6.84 13.16 0.81
C PHE A 12 -7.64 13.62 2.02
N GLU A 13 -8.91 13.96 1.87
CA GLU A 13 -9.79 14.29 2.98
C GLU A 13 -9.96 13.12 3.95
N ALA A 14 -10.11 11.88 3.46
CA ALA A 14 -10.16 10.69 4.31
C ALA A 14 -8.87 10.51 5.12
N ILE A 15 -7.71 10.72 4.50
CA ILE A 15 -6.42 10.64 5.18
C ILE A 15 -6.28 11.75 6.22
N ARG A 16 -6.70 12.98 5.91
CA ARG A 16 -6.72 14.09 6.85
C ARG A 16 -7.62 13.79 8.06
N ASP A 17 -8.82 13.29 7.81
CA ASP A 17 -9.77 12.96 8.88
C ASP A 17 -9.16 11.95 9.87
N ILE A 18 -8.46 10.94 9.38
CA ILE A 18 -7.74 9.98 10.23
C ILE A 18 -6.60 10.64 11.01
N ALA A 19 -5.82 11.50 10.38
CA ALA A 19 -4.72 12.20 11.05
C ALA A 19 -5.23 13.19 12.12
N GLU A 20 -6.41 13.81 11.91
CA GLU A 20 -7.05 14.69 12.88
C GLU A 20 -7.76 13.93 14.02
N GLU A 21 -8.29 12.73 13.73
CA GLU A 21 -9.00 11.89 14.71
C GLU A 21 -8.03 11.20 15.69
N PHE A 22 -6.85 10.82 15.23
CA PHE A 22 -5.85 10.07 16.00
C PHE A 22 -4.60 10.91 16.21
N GLU A 23 -4.45 11.51 17.39
CA GLU A 23 -3.32 12.41 17.73
C GLU A 23 -1.94 11.72 17.67
N ASP A 24 -1.89 10.40 17.81
CA ASP A 24 -0.68 9.57 17.76
C ASP A 24 -0.39 8.99 16.36
N VAL A 25 -1.20 9.34 15.36
CA VAL A 25 -0.99 8.92 13.96
C VAL A 25 -0.26 10.02 13.20
N GLU A 26 0.87 9.64 12.61
CA GLU A 26 1.64 10.46 11.69
C GLU A 26 1.51 9.90 10.27
N VAL A 27 1.16 10.76 9.33
CA VAL A 27 1.07 10.41 7.91
C VAL A 27 2.29 10.94 7.18
N VAL A 28 3.03 10.06 6.51
CA VAL A 28 4.13 10.46 5.62
C VAL A 28 3.70 10.22 4.18
N TYR A 29 3.62 11.30 3.41
CA TYR A 29 3.18 11.28 2.02
C TYR A 29 4.30 11.72 1.07
N PRO A 30 4.99 10.78 0.39
CA PRO A 30 5.89 11.11 -0.73
C PRO A 30 5.06 11.62 -1.92
N VAL A 31 5.07 12.93 -2.14
CA VAL A 31 4.16 13.58 -3.08
C VAL A 31 4.63 13.39 -4.52
N HIS A 32 3.75 12.89 -5.37
CA HIS A 32 4.03 12.74 -6.79
C HIS A 32 4.39 14.09 -7.45
N MET A 33 5.32 14.09 -8.41
CA MET A 33 5.84 15.30 -9.07
C MET A 33 4.82 16.06 -9.92
N ASN A 34 3.64 15.49 -10.19
CA ASN A 34 2.59 16.15 -10.95
C ASN A 34 2.09 17.40 -10.18
N PRO A 35 2.13 18.61 -10.79
CA PRO A 35 1.70 19.84 -10.13
C PRO A 35 0.27 19.79 -9.57
N LYS A 36 -0.67 19.16 -10.27
CA LYS A 36 -2.06 19.00 -9.80
C LYS A 36 -2.15 18.18 -8.51
N VAL A 37 -1.33 17.14 -8.38
CA VAL A 37 -1.27 16.33 -7.16
C VAL A 37 -0.72 17.16 -6.00
N ARG A 38 0.35 17.93 -6.24
CA ARG A 38 0.97 18.80 -5.25
C ARG A 38 0.03 19.91 -4.78
N GLU A 39 -0.67 20.53 -5.72
CA GLU A 39 -1.66 21.58 -5.43
C GLU A 39 -2.79 21.05 -4.56
N THR A 40 -3.44 19.95 -4.95
CA THR A 40 -4.51 19.31 -4.18
C THR A 40 -4.02 18.84 -2.80
N ALA A 41 -2.82 18.25 -2.73
CA ALA A 41 -2.24 17.82 -1.46
C ALA A 41 -1.99 19.01 -0.52
N SER A 42 -1.44 20.12 -1.05
CA SER A 42 -1.20 21.33 -0.27
C SER A 42 -2.50 21.98 0.20
N GLU A 43 -3.54 21.97 -0.62
CA GLU A 43 -4.87 22.49 -0.28
C GLU A 43 -5.49 21.69 0.87
N VAL A 44 -5.46 20.37 0.81
CA VAL A 44 -6.13 19.51 1.80
C VAL A 44 -5.29 19.33 3.07
N PHE A 45 -3.97 19.17 2.95
CA PHE A 45 -3.10 18.84 4.07
C PHE A 45 -2.36 20.04 4.68
N GLY A 46 -2.36 21.21 4.01
CA GLY A 46 -1.51 22.34 4.38
C GLY A 46 -1.68 22.88 5.82
N SER A 47 -2.79 22.56 6.48
CA SER A 47 -3.05 22.93 7.87
C SER A 47 -3.03 21.75 8.85
N CYS A 48 -2.78 20.54 8.38
CA CYS A 48 -2.77 19.33 9.23
C CYS A 48 -1.34 19.04 9.72
N PRO A 49 -1.04 19.23 11.01
CA PRO A 49 0.32 19.09 11.53
C PRO A 49 0.86 17.66 11.48
N ASN A 50 -0.03 16.66 11.52
CA ASN A 50 0.33 15.24 11.52
C ASN A 50 0.49 14.67 10.10
N VAL A 51 0.42 15.50 9.04
CA VAL A 51 0.63 15.07 7.66
C VAL A 51 1.91 15.68 7.12
N HIS A 52 2.89 14.85 6.85
CA HIS A 52 4.21 15.22 6.36
C HIS A 52 4.33 14.97 4.86
N MET A 53 4.18 16.01 4.07
CA MET A 53 4.44 15.96 2.64
C MET A 53 5.95 16.02 2.38
N ILE A 54 6.49 14.99 1.75
CA ILE A 54 7.92 14.89 1.43
C ILE A 54 8.15 14.73 -0.07
N GLU A 55 9.37 14.99 -0.52
CA GLU A 55 9.77 14.68 -1.90
C GLU A 55 9.76 13.17 -2.15
N PRO A 56 9.53 12.73 -3.41
CA PRO A 56 9.62 11.32 -3.77
C PRO A 56 10.97 10.72 -3.36
N LEU A 57 10.91 9.54 -2.76
CA LEU A 57 12.09 8.83 -2.29
C LEU A 57 12.63 7.88 -3.37
N SER A 58 13.93 7.65 -3.38
CA SER A 58 14.52 6.53 -4.10
C SER A 58 14.12 5.20 -3.44
N TYR A 59 14.29 4.08 -4.16
CA TYR A 59 13.73 2.78 -3.76
C TYR A 59 14.13 2.35 -2.34
N GLN A 60 15.40 2.41 -1.99
CA GLN A 60 15.87 1.92 -0.70
C GLN A 60 15.30 2.72 0.51
N PRO A 61 15.34 4.07 0.56
CA PRO A 61 14.67 4.84 1.60
C PRO A 61 13.16 4.58 1.63
N PHE A 62 12.52 4.40 0.46
CA PHE A 62 11.10 4.15 0.37
C PHE A 62 10.69 2.80 0.98
N VAL A 63 11.44 1.71 0.70
CA VAL A 63 11.23 0.41 1.34
C VAL A 63 11.43 0.47 2.84
N ASN A 64 12.42 1.23 3.32
CA ASN A 64 12.63 1.44 4.76
C ASN A 64 11.46 2.21 5.41
N LEU A 65 10.88 3.18 4.72
CA LEU A 65 9.69 3.89 5.17
C LEU A 65 8.50 2.92 5.26
N MET A 66 8.23 2.14 4.21
CA MET A 66 7.18 1.11 4.22
C MET A 66 7.35 0.10 5.37
N ALA A 67 8.57 -0.39 5.59
CA ALA A 67 8.86 -1.36 6.65
C ALA A 67 8.58 -0.82 8.05
N ARG A 68 8.66 0.50 8.25
CA ARG A 68 8.38 1.19 9.52
C ARG A 68 6.95 1.67 9.66
N SER A 69 6.20 1.72 8.55
CA SER A 69 4.80 2.12 8.57
C SER A 69 3.95 1.11 9.31
N TYR A 70 2.87 1.56 9.93
CA TYR A 70 1.85 0.71 10.55
C TYR A 70 0.94 0.14 9.45
N LEU A 71 0.36 0.97 8.62
CA LEU A 71 -0.45 0.59 7.47
C LEU A 71 -0.05 1.44 6.24
N ILE A 72 -0.46 1.02 5.06
CA ILE A 72 -0.16 1.69 3.80
C ILE A 72 -1.45 1.95 3.04
N ILE A 73 -1.64 3.18 2.58
CA ILE A 73 -2.73 3.59 1.70
C ILE A 73 -2.13 3.92 0.35
N THR A 74 -2.57 3.26 -0.72
CA THR A 74 -1.93 3.41 -2.04
C THR A 74 -2.90 3.13 -3.19
N ASP A 75 -2.61 3.74 -4.35
CA ASP A 75 -3.21 3.38 -5.64
C ASP A 75 -2.24 2.62 -6.56
N SER A 76 -1.03 2.32 -6.09
CA SER A 76 0.02 1.65 -6.85
C SER A 76 -0.12 0.12 -6.85
N GLY A 77 -0.09 -0.50 -8.05
CA GLY A 77 -0.06 -1.96 -8.19
C GLY A 77 1.18 -2.59 -7.56
N GLY A 78 2.36 -2.00 -7.75
CA GLY A 78 3.61 -2.50 -7.17
C GLY A 78 3.59 -2.54 -5.65
N MET A 79 3.00 -1.54 -5.01
CA MET A 79 2.89 -1.51 -3.55
C MET A 79 1.97 -2.61 -3.00
N GLN A 80 0.96 -3.03 -3.77
CA GLN A 80 0.10 -4.15 -3.40
C GLN A 80 0.85 -5.50 -3.38
N GLU A 81 1.98 -5.59 -4.08
CA GLU A 81 2.85 -6.77 -4.11
C GLU A 81 3.95 -6.70 -3.04
N GLU A 82 4.57 -5.52 -2.88
CA GLU A 82 5.75 -5.33 -2.03
C GLU A 82 5.42 -5.17 -0.55
N ALA A 83 4.42 -4.35 -0.21
CA ALA A 83 4.09 -4.03 1.18
C ALA A 83 3.63 -5.26 2.01
N PRO A 84 2.85 -6.21 1.46
CA PRO A 84 2.53 -7.45 2.16
C PRO A 84 3.74 -8.30 2.53
N SER A 85 4.83 -8.26 1.74
CA SER A 85 6.09 -8.95 2.06
C SER A 85 6.75 -8.41 3.33
N LEU A 86 6.40 -7.19 3.73
CA LEU A 86 6.86 -6.54 4.96
C LEU A 86 5.87 -6.72 6.12
N GLY A 87 4.81 -7.51 5.94
CA GLY A 87 3.75 -7.72 6.93
C GLY A 87 2.92 -6.45 7.19
N LYS A 88 2.73 -5.61 6.17
CA LYS A 88 1.98 -4.36 6.30
C LYS A 88 0.61 -4.48 5.64
N PRO A 89 -0.49 -4.20 6.37
CA PRO A 89 -1.81 -4.06 5.77
C PRO A 89 -1.82 -2.96 4.73
N VAL A 90 -2.52 -3.19 3.61
CA VAL A 90 -2.62 -2.24 2.51
C VAL A 90 -4.08 -1.91 2.23
N LEU A 91 -4.41 -0.62 2.21
CA LEU A 91 -5.67 -0.10 1.70
C LEU A 91 -5.46 0.43 0.28
N VAL A 92 -6.18 -0.15 -0.67
CA VAL A 92 -6.08 0.21 -2.09
C VAL A 92 -7.15 1.22 -2.41
N VAL A 93 -6.75 2.48 -2.69
CA VAL A 93 -7.64 3.60 -3.01
C VAL A 93 -7.91 3.67 -4.51
N ARG A 94 -8.58 2.64 -5.02
CA ARG A 94 -9.01 2.50 -6.42
C ARG A 94 -10.42 1.90 -6.45
N LYS A 95 -11.14 2.11 -7.56
CA LYS A 95 -12.45 1.46 -7.79
C LYS A 95 -12.29 -0.04 -8.00
N GLU A 96 -11.23 -0.44 -8.68
CA GLU A 96 -10.89 -1.82 -9.01
C GLU A 96 -9.40 -2.04 -8.79
N THR A 97 -8.98 -3.28 -8.63
CA THR A 97 -7.56 -3.64 -8.59
C THR A 97 -7.26 -4.69 -9.65
N GLU A 98 -6.11 -4.56 -10.27
CA GLU A 98 -5.53 -5.58 -11.15
C GLU A 98 -4.77 -6.67 -10.38
N ARG A 99 -4.92 -6.71 -9.06
CA ARG A 99 -4.26 -7.67 -8.15
C ARG A 99 -5.29 -8.46 -7.33
N PRO A 100 -6.20 -9.24 -7.98
CA PRO A 100 -7.24 -9.99 -7.29
C PRO A 100 -6.68 -11.02 -6.30
N GLU A 101 -5.47 -11.54 -6.54
CA GLU A 101 -4.80 -12.52 -5.68
C GLU A 101 -4.51 -11.94 -4.29
N ALA A 102 -4.12 -10.67 -4.21
CA ALA A 102 -3.86 -9.98 -2.95
C ALA A 102 -5.13 -9.78 -2.13
N LEU A 103 -6.26 -9.49 -2.79
CA LEU A 103 -7.57 -9.42 -2.14
C LEU A 103 -8.00 -10.80 -1.59
N GLN A 104 -7.86 -11.86 -2.40
CA GLN A 104 -8.22 -13.22 -2.00
C GLN A 104 -7.34 -13.72 -0.86
N ALA A 105 -6.05 -13.38 -0.87
CA ALA A 105 -5.12 -13.71 0.21
C ALA A 105 -5.38 -12.90 1.48
N GLY A 106 -6.14 -11.81 1.41
CA GLY A 106 -6.43 -10.92 2.54
C GLY A 106 -5.27 -10.00 2.93
N THR A 107 -4.24 -9.87 2.10
CA THR A 107 -3.10 -8.96 2.35
C THR A 107 -3.41 -7.50 2.05
N VAL A 108 -4.41 -7.26 1.19
CA VAL A 108 -4.91 -5.92 0.86
C VAL A 108 -6.43 -5.86 1.00
N LYS A 109 -6.97 -4.66 1.27
CA LYS A 109 -8.40 -4.35 1.18
C LYS A 109 -8.63 -3.27 0.13
N LEU A 110 -9.63 -3.45 -0.73
CA LEU A 110 -10.06 -2.43 -1.69
C LEU A 110 -10.93 -1.40 -0.96
N ALA A 111 -10.36 -0.21 -0.74
CA ALA A 111 -11.03 0.88 -0.03
C ALA A 111 -11.90 1.75 -0.95
N GLY A 112 -11.77 1.58 -2.27
CA GLY A 112 -12.47 2.46 -3.21
C GLY A 112 -11.90 3.87 -3.23
N VAL A 113 -12.71 4.84 -3.63
CA VAL A 113 -12.31 6.25 -3.77
C VAL A 113 -13.18 7.19 -2.94
N GLU A 114 -14.12 6.64 -2.17
CA GLU A 114 -15.05 7.41 -1.36
C GLU A 114 -14.46 7.66 0.04
N ARG A 115 -14.54 8.93 0.49
CA ARG A 115 -13.96 9.41 1.74
C ARG A 115 -14.35 8.56 2.96
N GLU A 116 -15.65 8.31 3.14
CA GLU A 116 -16.19 7.60 4.29
C GLU A 116 -15.68 6.16 4.37
N ASN A 117 -15.59 5.48 3.21
CA ASN A 117 -15.16 4.10 3.16
C ASN A 117 -13.66 3.96 3.48
N ILE A 118 -12.83 4.85 2.90
CA ILE A 118 -11.39 4.89 3.18
C ILE A 118 -11.14 5.16 4.66
N ALA A 119 -11.79 6.19 5.22
CA ALA A 119 -11.65 6.54 6.64
C ALA A 119 -12.13 5.41 7.55
N SER A 120 -13.25 4.76 7.23
CA SER A 120 -13.80 3.63 8.00
C SER A 120 -12.84 2.45 8.05
N LEU A 121 -12.27 2.06 6.91
CA LEU A 121 -11.32 0.94 6.85
C LEU A 121 -9.98 1.27 7.54
N ALA A 122 -9.51 2.50 7.41
CA ALA A 122 -8.32 2.95 8.12
C ALA A 122 -8.54 2.92 9.64
N ARG A 123 -9.68 3.43 10.11
CA ARG A 123 -10.08 3.40 11.53
C ARG A 123 -10.18 1.96 12.06
N GLU A 124 -10.79 1.05 11.30
CA GLU A 124 -10.85 -0.37 11.67
C GLU A 124 -9.45 -0.92 11.93
N LEU A 125 -8.50 -0.69 11.02
CA LEU A 125 -7.13 -1.20 11.15
C LEU A 125 -6.34 -0.53 12.28
N LEU A 126 -6.65 0.72 12.64
CA LEU A 126 -6.02 1.43 13.75
C LEU A 126 -6.56 1.00 15.12
N THR A 127 -7.84 0.62 15.20
CA THR A 127 -8.52 0.36 16.48
C THR A 127 -8.79 -1.12 16.76
N ASP A 128 -8.89 -1.96 15.73
CA ASP A 128 -9.11 -3.40 15.85
C ASP A 128 -7.80 -4.18 15.55
N ARG A 129 -7.16 -4.62 16.60
CA ARG A 129 -5.93 -5.41 16.52
C ARG A 129 -6.13 -6.74 15.79
N ALA A 130 -7.29 -7.37 15.90
CA ALA A 130 -7.58 -8.64 15.23
C ALA A 130 -7.70 -8.43 13.71
N ALA A 131 -8.41 -7.36 13.29
CA ALA A 131 -8.49 -6.97 11.89
C ALA A 131 -7.10 -6.66 11.30
N TYR A 132 -6.29 -5.89 12.02
CA TYR A 132 -4.91 -5.60 11.62
C TYR A 132 -4.07 -6.88 11.47
N ASP A 133 -4.04 -7.72 12.50
CA ASP A 133 -3.23 -8.94 12.53
C ASP A 133 -3.65 -9.95 11.45
N SER A 134 -4.93 -10.01 11.10
CA SER A 134 -5.42 -10.87 10.03
C SER A 134 -4.82 -10.50 8.68
N MET A 135 -4.64 -9.22 8.40
CA MET A 135 -4.02 -8.74 7.17
C MET A 135 -2.48 -8.82 7.23
N ALA A 136 -1.88 -8.37 8.33
CA ALA A 136 -0.43 -8.32 8.49
C ALA A 136 0.23 -9.71 8.47
N LYS A 137 -0.49 -10.75 8.92
CA LYS A 137 -0.03 -12.14 8.98
C LYS A 137 -0.53 -13.00 7.80
N ALA A 138 -1.32 -12.43 6.89
CA ALA A 138 -1.79 -13.14 5.70
C ALA A 138 -0.60 -13.52 4.80
N SER A 139 -0.72 -14.67 4.15
CA SER A 139 0.33 -15.16 3.25
C SER A 139 0.41 -14.31 1.99
N ASN A 140 1.57 -13.76 1.68
CA ASN A 140 1.77 -12.99 0.45
C ASN A 140 1.70 -13.89 -0.78
N PRO A 141 0.71 -13.71 -1.70
CA PRO A 141 0.55 -14.55 -2.88
C PRO A 141 1.67 -14.37 -3.92
N TYR A 142 2.42 -13.26 -3.85
CA TYR A 142 3.49 -12.93 -4.81
C TYR A 142 4.84 -13.54 -4.49
N GLY A 143 4.92 -14.33 -3.41
CA GLY A 143 6.09 -15.14 -3.09
C GLY A 143 6.86 -14.71 -1.84
N ASP A 144 7.94 -15.45 -1.61
CA ASP A 144 8.79 -15.39 -0.41
C ASP A 144 10.19 -14.79 -0.70
N GLY A 145 10.38 -14.19 -1.87
CA GLY A 145 11.67 -13.66 -2.33
C GLY A 145 12.65 -14.71 -2.89
N LYS A 146 12.25 -15.99 -2.94
CA LYS A 146 13.12 -17.11 -3.36
C LYS A 146 12.88 -17.55 -4.83
N ALA A 147 12.31 -16.70 -5.65
CA ALA A 147 12.00 -17.03 -7.04
C ALA A 147 13.24 -17.45 -7.83
N CYS A 148 14.38 -16.77 -7.66
CA CYS A 148 15.64 -17.13 -8.34
C CYS A 148 16.15 -18.51 -7.96
N GLU A 149 16.05 -18.90 -6.68
CA GLU A 149 16.45 -20.22 -6.21
C GLU A 149 15.56 -21.30 -6.86
N LYS A 150 14.24 -21.12 -6.83
CA LYS A 150 13.26 -22.04 -7.43
C LYS A 150 13.46 -22.19 -8.95
N ILE A 151 13.72 -21.09 -9.65
CA ILE A 151 14.02 -21.10 -11.10
C ILE A 151 15.29 -21.89 -11.38
N LEU A 152 16.36 -21.64 -10.60
CA LEU A 152 17.62 -22.38 -10.75
C LEU A 152 17.47 -23.88 -10.50
N GLU A 153 16.71 -24.27 -9.49
CA GLU A 153 16.40 -25.68 -9.21
C GLU A 153 15.62 -26.33 -10.37
N ALA A 154 14.61 -25.63 -10.90
CA ALA A 154 13.82 -26.12 -12.04
C ALA A 154 14.69 -26.27 -13.30
N LEU A 155 15.61 -25.35 -13.59
CA LEU A 155 16.53 -25.46 -14.73
C LEU A 155 17.50 -26.62 -14.55
N LYS A 156 18.08 -26.82 -13.37
CA LYS A 156 18.94 -27.97 -13.08
C LYS A 156 18.20 -29.30 -13.22
N TRP A 157 16.96 -29.36 -12.75
CA TRP A 157 16.12 -30.52 -12.92
C TRP A 157 15.87 -30.85 -14.40
N ALA A 158 15.50 -29.85 -15.22
CA ALA A 158 15.27 -30.00 -16.65
C ALA A 158 16.52 -30.50 -17.40
N GLU A 159 17.70 -29.92 -17.08
CA GLU A 159 18.98 -30.35 -17.66
C GLU A 159 19.30 -31.82 -17.35
N ASN A 160 19.07 -32.24 -16.09
CA ASN A 160 19.29 -33.61 -15.68
C ASN A 160 18.35 -34.62 -16.39
N GLN A 161 17.11 -34.23 -16.73
CA GLN A 161 16.20 -35.06 -17.51
C GLN A 161 16.68 -35.21 -18.94
N SER A 162 17.12 -34.11 -19.57
CA SER A 162 17.63 -34.10 -20.95
C SER A 162 18.89 -34.95 -21.14
N ARG A 163 19.71 -35.12 -20.09
CA ARG A 163 20.93 -35.98 -20.14
C ARG A 163 20.63 -37.46 -19.94
N LYS A 164 19.44 -37.84 -19.52
CA LYS A 164 19.01 -39.23 -19.32
C LYS A 164 18.22 -39.79 -20.50
N SER A 165 17.84 -38.97 -21.45
CA SER A 165 17.19 -39.33 -22.73
C SER A 165 18.24 -39.49 -23.83
#